data_544d2df8daf63579e1750bdc891e0a72
#
_entry.id   544d2df8daf63579e1750bdc891e0a72
#
_cell.length_a   1.000
_cell.length_b   1.000
_cell.length_c   1.000
_cell.angle_alpha   90.00
_cell.angle_beta   90.00
_cell.angle_gamma   90.00
#
_symmetry.space_group_name_H-M   'P 1'
#
loop_
_entity.id
_entity.type
_entity.pdbx_description
1 polymer ?
#
loop_
_entity_poly.entity_id
_entity_poly.type
_entity_poly.pdbx_seq_one_letter_code
_entity_poly.pdbx_strand_id
1 'polypeptide(L)'
;MVNVRQDVPVTPEGVLDWSAWVARIAAEYPQLATQPLVDCCAWIQKKHPDQLAISLELGELVADLRLDTASVLAALVYRLVRTERVSKSDLRTRLGNEATDLAFSVAAMATTSLLEMSDSPMLAKEQQSQVENVKRMLASMIDDARVAAIKLAERVLALRQAKDYEPQRRERIAQEAGSIF
;
A
#
# COMPACT_ATOMS: atom_id res chain seq x y z
N MET A 1 17.44 13.89 5.98
CA MET A 1 16.79 13.87 7.29
C MET A 1 15.77 12.74 7.25
N VAL A 2 15.88 11.72 8.08
CA VAL A 2 14.87 10.64 8.13
C VAL A 2 13.66 11.24 8.82
N ASN A 3 12.53 11.38 8.11
CA ASN A 3 11.28 11.81 8.73
C ASN A 3 10.89 10.81 9.81
N VAL A 4 10.82 11.29 11.05
CA VAL A 4 10.25 10.50 12.14
C VAL A 4 8.77 10.30 11.80
N ARG A 5 8.31 9.03 11.83
CA ARG A 5 6.91 8.67 11.60
C ARG A 5 5.99 9.62 12.38
N GLN A 6 5.12 10.32 11.70
CA GLN A 6 4.01 11.00 12.35
C GLN A 6 2.88 9.99 12.52
N ASP A 7 2.35 9.88 13.74
CA ASP A 7 1.20 9.02 13.97
C ASP A 7 -0.05 9.59 13.26
N VAL A 8 -0.92 8.70 12.80
CA VAL A 8 -2.20 9.11 12.19
C VAL A 8 -2.98 9.92 13.24
N PRO A 9 -3.49 11.12 12.89
CA PRO A 9 -4.23 11.95 13.84
C PRO A 9 -5.42 11.22 14.45
N VAL A 10 -5.66 11.47 15.74
CA VAL A 10 -6.84 10.96 16.47
C VAL A 10 -7.57 12.12 17.13
N THR A 11 -8.90 11.99 17.23
CA THR A 11 -9.73 12.95 17.97
C THR A 11 -9.46 12.81 19.47
N PRO A 12 -9.92 13.78 20.31
CA PRO A 12 -9.84 13.67 21.77
C PRO A 12 -10.47 12.38 22.33
N GLU A 13 -11.45 11.81 21.64
CA GLU A 13 -12.13 10.56 21.98
C GLU A 13 -11.38 9.31 21.50
N GLY A 14 -10.21 9.48 20.88
CA GLY A 14 -9.37 8.37 20.40
C GLY A 14 -9.82 7.75 19.08
N VAL A 15 -10.70 8.42 18.32
CA VAL A 15 -11.12 7.99 16.99
C VAL A 15 -10.16 8.56 15.94
N LEU A 16 -9.90 7.79 14.88
CA LEU A 16 -9.06 8.25 13.76
C LEU A 16 -9.66 9.50 13.10
N ASP A 17 -8.85 10.56 13.03
CA ASP A 17 -9.23 11.81 12.38
C ASP A 17 -8.62 11.89 10.97
N TRP A 18 -9.30 11.24 10.03
CA TRP A 18 -8.88 11.25 8.63
C TRP A 18 -8.96 12.66 8.00
N SER A 19 -9.80 13.55 8.53
CA SER A 19 -9.92 14.92 8.01
C SER A 19 -8.69 15.76 8.38
N ALA A 20 -8.21 15.64 9.62
CA ALA A 20 -6.95 16.23 10.04
C ALA A 20 -5.77 15.62 9.28
N TRP A 21 -5.80 14.32 9.00
CA TRP A 21 -4.78 13.67 8.16
C TRP A 21 -4.76 14.27 6.75
N VAL A 22 -5.91 14.40 6.08
CA VAL A 22 -5.97 15.01 4.73
C VAL A 22 -5.49 16.46 4.77
N ALA A 23 -5.88 17.24 5.77
CA ALA A 23 -5.44 18.63 5.92
C ALA A 23 -3.90 18.72 6.06
N ARG A 24 -3.30 17.83 6.84
CA ARG A 24 -1.85 17.75 7.01
C ARG A 24 -1.15 17.36 5.71
N ILE A 25 -1.61 16.32 5.03
CA ILE A 25 -1.09 15.88 3.73
C ILE A 25 -1.17 16.99 2.69
N ALA A 26 -2.30 17.71 2.60
CA ALA A 26 -2.48 18.81 1.66
C ALA A 26 -1.52 19.99 1.96
N ALA A 27 -1.25 20.27 3.23
CA ALA A 27 -0.30 21.33 3.62
C ALA A 27 1.14 20.95 3.31
N GLU A 28 1.53 19.69 3.52
CA GLU A 28 2.89 19.20 3.32
C GLU A 28 3.20 18.89 1.85
N TYR A 29 2.19 18.45 1.09
CA TYR A 29 2.30 18.06 -0.32
C TYR A 29 1.29 18.83 -1.18
N PRO A 30 1.51 20.13 -1.43
CA PRO A 30 0.54 21.01 -2.12
C PRO A 30 0.28 20.62 -3.59
N GLN A 31 1.10 19.74 -4.15
CA GLN A 31 0.88 19.19 -5.50
C GLN A 31 -0.25 18.13 -5.55
N LEU A 32 -0.67 17.61 -4.39
CA LEU A 32 -1.74 16.62 -4.34
C LEU A 32 -3.12 17.28 -4.41
N ALA A 33 -4.02 16.70 -5.19
CA ALA A 33 -5.41 17.16 -5.25
C ALA A 33 -6.16 16.77 -3.97
N THR A 34 -6.57 17.75 -3.18
CA THR A 34 -7.16 17.52 -1.85
C THR A 34 -8.55 16.87 -1.93
N GLN A 35 -9.41 17.32 -2.84
CA GLN A 35 -10.81 16.83 -2.87
C GLN A 35 -10.91 15.32 -3.15
N PRO A 36 -10.17 14.72 -4.09
CA PRO A 36 -10.18 13.27 -4.27
C PRO A 36 -9.74 12.48 -3.02
N LEU A 37 -8.79 13.03 -2.24
CA LEU A 37 -8.36 12.40 -0.97
C LEU A 37 -9.46 12.45 0.08
N VAL A 38 -10.15 13.60 0.21
CA VAL A 38 -11.34 13.76 1.10
C VAL A 38 -12.41 12.73 0.74
N ASP A 39 -12.78 12.64 -0.54
CA ASP A 39 -13.85 11.76 -1.00
C ASP A 39 -13.51 10.29 -0.77
N CYS A 40 -12.25 9.92 -1.03
CA CYS A 40 -11.75 8.56 -0.81
C CYS A 40 -11.76 8.19 0.69
N CYS A 41 -11.19 9.04 1.56
CA CYS A 41 -11.13 8.77 3.00
C CYS A 41 -12.51 8.70 3.63
N ALA A 42 -13.44 9.63 3.27
CA ALA A 42 -14.82 9.61 3.73
C ALA A 42 -15.55 8.33 3.31
N TRP A 43 -15.31 7.86 2.08
CA TRP A 43 -15.88 6.61 1.60
C TRP A 43 -15.32 5.39 2.34
N ILE A 44 -13.99 5.32 2.57
CA ILE A 44 -13.37 4.22 3.34
C ILE A 44 -13.93 4.22 4.76
N GLN A 45 -13.97 5.38 5.44
CA GLN A 45 -14.54 5.51 6.79
C GLN A 45 -15.98 4.98 6.86
N LYS A 46 -16.80 5.26 5.85
CA LYS A 46 -18.22 4.88 5.83
C LYS A 46 -18.43 3.38 5.54
N LYS A 47 -17.63 2.79 4.65
CA LYS A 47 -17.85 1.45 4.11
C LYS A 47 -16.89 0.39 4.66
N HIS A 48 -15.70 0.79 5.03
CA HIS A 48 -14.59 -0.08 5.43
C HIS A 48 -13.80 0.53 6.59
N PRO A 49 -14.45 0.94 7.71
CA PRO A 49 -13.80 1.65 8.81
C PRO A 49 -12.65 0.86 9.44
N ASP A 50 -12.71 -0.47 9.39
CA ASP A 50 -11.67 -1.40 9.86
C ASP A 50 -10.37 -1.32 9.05
N GLN A 51 -10.41 -0.75 7.84
CA GLN A 51 -9.23 -0.62 6.97
C GLN A 51 -8.67 0.81 6.98
N LEU A 52 -9.36 1.78 7.57
CA LEU A 52 -8.99 3.18 7.47
C LEU A 52 -7.57 3.45 7.99
N ALA A 53 -7.23 2.96 9.18
CA ALA A 53 -5.93 3.20 9.80
C ALA A 53 -4.77 2.80 8.87
N ILE A 54 -4.81 1.58 8.38
CA ILE A 54 -3.75 1.05 7.53
C ILE A 54 -3.73 1.70 6.14
N SER A 55 -4.90 2.13 5.65
CA SER A 55 -5.02 2.90 4.41
C SER A 55 -4.32 4.25 4.53
N LEU A 56 -4.56 4.98 5.63
CA LEU A 56 -3.93 6.29 5.88
C LEU A 56 -2.41 6.15 6.06
N GLU A 57 -1.94 5.13 6.79
CA GLU A 57 -0.50 4.86 6.96
C GLU A 57 0.19 4.57 5.62
N LEU A 58 -0.42 3.78 4.74
CA LEU A 58 0.15 3.50 3.42
C LEU A 58 0.09 4.73 2.51
N GLY A 59 -1.02 5.46 2.54
CA GLY A 59 -1.19 6.70 1.79
C GLY A 59 -0.14 7.74 2.16
N GLU A 60 0.20 7.85 3.45
CA GLU A 60 1.26 8.74 3.94
C GLU A 60 2.65 8.35 3.43
N LEU A 61 3.00 7.06 3.52
CA LEU A 61 4.27 6.57 2.97
C LEU A 61 4.43 6.88 1.48
N VAL A 62 3.35 6.78 0.71
CA VAL A 62 3.36 7.09 -0.73
C VAL A 62 3.42 8.60 -0.97
N ALA A 63 2.76 9.41 -0.14
CA ALA A 63 2.89 10.87 -0.20
C ALA A 63 4.32 11.33 0.13
N ASP A 64 4.98 10.71 1.12
CA ASP A 64 6.40 10.95 1.48
C ASP A 64 7.35 10.71 0.29
N LEU A 65 7.02 9.78 -0.60
CA LEU A 65 7.75 9.53 -1.84
C LEU A 65 7.51 10.63 -2.91
N ARG A 66 6.67 11.63 -2.61
CA ARG A 66 6.30 12.74 -3.49
C ARG A 66 5.69 12.29 -4.82
N LEU A 67 4.97 11.18 -4.81
CA LEU A 67 4.22 10.70 -5.94
C LEU A 67 2.94 11.54 -6.14
N ASP A 68 2.23 11.28 -7.24
CA ASP A 68 1.01 11.99 -7.61
C ASP A 68 -0.23 11.55 -6.81
N THR A 69 -1.33 12.28 -7.01
CA THR A 69 -2.61 11.98 -6.36
C THR A 69 -3.13 10.58 -6.69
N ALA A 70 -2.95 10.10 -7.92
CA ALA A 70 -3.41 8.78 -8.33
C ALA A 70 -2.67 7.67 -7.55
N SER A 71 -1.37 7.85 -7.30
CA SER A 71 -0.56 6.94 -6.49
C SER A 71 -1.01 6.89 -5.02
N VAL A 72 -1.30 8.05 -4.42
CA VAL A 72 -1.80 8.11 -3.03
C VAL A 72 -3.19 7.48 -2.93
N LEU A 73 -4.09 7.76 -3.88
CA LEU A 73 -5.41 7.12 -3.95
C LEU A 73 -5.30 5.59 -4.12
N ALA A 74 -4.40 5.12 -4.99
CA ALA A 74 -4.14 3.69 -5.16
C ALA A 74 -3.66 3.04 -3.85
N ALA A 75 -2.78 3.70 -3.11
CA ALA A 75 -2.31 3.25 -1.81
C ALA A 75 -3.43 3.16 -0.78
N LEU A 76 -4.29 4.18 -0.70
CA LEU A 76 -5.44 4.20 0.22
C LEU A 76 -6.37 3.00 0.03
N VAL A 77 -6.60 2.57 -1.22
CA VAL A 77 -7.53 1.47 -1.53
C VAL A 77 -6.86 0.12 -1.75
N TYR A 78 -5.54 0.05 -1.77
CA TYR A 78 -4.77 -1.16 -2.07
C TYR A 78 -5.23 -2.39 -1.26
N ARG A 79 -5.39 -2.23 0.06
CA ARG A 79 -5.83 -3.33 0.94
C ARG A 79 -7.24 -3.81 0.61
N LEU A 80 -8.14 -2.93 0.22
CA LEU A 80 -9.50 -3.27 -0.19
C LEU A 80 -9.49 -4.10 -1.48
N VAL A 81 -8.62 -3.74 -2.42
CA VAL A 81 -8.40 -4.51 -3.66
C VAL A 81 -7.79 -5.87 -3.34
N ARG A 82 -6.72 -5.92 -2.55
CA ARG A 82 -6.03 -7.17 -2.20
C ARG A 82 -6.92 -8.16 -1.46
N THR A 83 -7.87 -7.68 -0.67
CA THR A 83 -8.82 -8.51 0.09
C THR A 83 -10.17 -8.69 -0.63
N GLU A 84 -10.24 -8.33 -1.91
CA GLU A 84 -11.40 -8.49 -2.79
C GLU A 84 -12.69 -7.86 -2.23
N ARG A 85 -12.56 -6.80 -1.42
CA ARG A 85 -13.71 -6.10 -0.82
C ARG A 85 -14.36 -5.09 -1.77
N VAL A 86 -13.70 -4.78 -2.89
CA VAL A 86 -14.15 -3.79 -3.86
C VAL A 86 -13.92 -4.28 -5.28
N SER A 87 -14.84 -3.96 -6.17
CA SER A 87 -14.72 -4.29 -7.58
C SER A 87 -13.92 -3.22 -8.35
N LYS A 88 -13.34 -3.61 -9.48
CA LYS A 88 -12.64 -2.68 -10.36
C LYS A 88 -13.57 -1.60 -10.93
N SER A 89 -14.82 -1.97 -11.23
CA SER A 89 -15.83 -1.02 -11.74
C SER A 89 -16.22 0.03 -10.71
N ASP A 90 -16.39 -0.36 -9.44
CA ASP A 90 -16.73 0.58 -8.37
C ASP A 90 -15.60 1.58 -8.14
N LEU A 91 -14.36 1.11 -8.12
CA LEU A 91 -13.21 1.99 -7.95
C LEU A 91 -13.02 2.94 -9.13
N ARG A 92 -13.23 2.48 -10.37
CA ARG A 92 -13.15 3.36 -11.55
C ARG A 92 -14.14 4.51 -11.50
N THR A 93 -15.35 4.25 -11.04
CA THR A 93 -16.37 5.30 -10.89
C THR A 93 -16.00 6.32 -9.83
N ARG A 94 -15.27 5.90 -8.78
CA ARG A 94 -14.91 6.77 -7.63
C ARG A 94 -13.59 7.50 -7.78
N LEU A 95 -12.56 6.80 -8.26
CA LEU A 95 -11.18 7.26 -8.24
C LEU A 95 -10.62 7.52 -9.64
N GLY A 96 -11.39 7.17 -10.68
CA GLY A 96 -10.92 7.21 -12.07
C GLY A 96 -10.10 5.98 -12.45
N ASN A 97 -9.72 5.93 -13.72
CA ASN A 97 -9.03 4.77 -14.30
C ASN A 97 -7.62 4.61 -13.73
N GLU A 98 -6.87 5.70 -13.67
CA GLU A 98 -5.44 5.70 -13.34
C GLU A 98 -5.18 5.14 -11.92
N ALA A 99 -5.80 5.70 -10.88
CA ALA A 99 -5.65 5.23 -9.51
C ALA A 99 -6.15 3.78 -9.34
N THR A 100 -7.23 3.41 -10.05
CA THR A 100 -7.76 2.06 -10.04
C THR A 100 -6.79 1.06 -10.66
N ASP A 101 -6.27 1.37 -11.84
CA ASP A 101 -5.35 0.47 -12.55
C ASP A 101 -4.04 0.30 -11.77
N LEU A 102 -3.49 1.38 -11.17
CA LEU A 102 -2.36 1.30 -10.24
C LEU A 102 -2.65 0.35 -9.05
N ALA A 103 -3.78 0.52 -8.36
CA ALA A 103 -4.11 -0.30 -7.19
C ALA A 103 -4.22 -1.80 -7.55
N PHE A 104 -4.83 -2.12 -8.70
CA PHE A 104 -4.94 -3.50 -9.18
C PHE A 104 -3.58 -4.06 -9.63
N SER A 105 -2.73 -3.27 -10.27
CA SER A 105 -1.36 -3.69 -10.66
C SER A 105 -0.51 -4.03 -9.43
N VAL A 106 -0.55 -3.18 -8.39
CA VAL A 106 0.15 -3.45 -7.12
C VAL A 106 -0.38 -4.72 -6.44
N ALA A 107 -1.72 -4.94 -6.46
CA ALA A 107 -2.33 -6.13 -5.88
C ALA A 107 -1.95 -7.41 -6.65
N ALA A 108 -1.88 -7.36 -7.97
CA ALA A 108 -1.47 -8.48 -8.81
C ALA A 108 -0.02 -8.90 -8.52
N MET A 109 0.89 -7.96 -8.27
CA MET A 109 2.27 -8.28 -7.85
C MET A 109 2.32 -9.05 -6.53
N ALA A 110 1.41 -8.76 -5.59
CA ALA A 110 1.36 -9.44 -4.30
C ALA A 110 0.88 -10.90 -4.42
N THR A 111 -0.09 -11.16 -5.27
CA THR A 111 -0.69 -12.50 -5.44
C THR A 111 0.32 -13.49 -6.01
N THR A 112 1.18 -13.04 -6.91
CA THR A 112 2.17 -13.90 -7.57
C THR A 112 3.26 -14.37 -6.61
N SER A 113 3.67 -13.54 -5.65
CA SER A 113 4.63 -13.92 -4.62
C SER A 113 4.10 -15.01 -3.67
N LEU A 114 2.79 -15.03 -3.40
CA LEU A 114 2.16 -16.03 -2.53
C LEU A 114 1.98 -17.40 -3.20
N LEU A 115 1.70 -17.42 -4.50
CA LEU A 115 1.52 -18.67 -5.25
C LEU A 115 2.84 -19.45 -5.41
N GLU A 116 3.97 -18.75 -5.45
CA GLU A 116 5.30 -19.36 -5.55
C GLU A 116 5.79 -19.96 -4.23
N MET A 117 5.26 -19.52 -3.09
CA MET A 117 5.61 -20.05 -1.77
C MET A 117 4.88 -21.36 -1.41
N SER A 118 3.84 -21.76 -2.15
CA SER A 118 2.99 -22.88 -1.78
C SER A 118 3.39 -24.25 -2.31
N ASP A 119 4.33 -24.36 -3.28
CA ASP A 119 4.69 -25.64 -3.88
C ASP A 119 6.21 -25.85 -4.06
N SER A 120 6.84 -26.65 -3.19
CA SER A 120 8.04 -27.48 -3.43
C SER A 120 9.39 -27.16 -2.73
N PRO A 121 10.34 -28.10 -2.73
CA PRO A 121 11.44 -28.25 -1.77
C PRO A 121 12.56 -27.20 -1.83
N MET A 122 13.07 -26.95 -0.69
CA MET A 122 13.56 -25.78 0.00
C MET A 122 14.80 -25.00 -0.48
N LEU A 123 15.59 -25.31 -1.47
CA LEU A 123 16.86 -24.58 -1.70
C LEU A 123 17.12 -24.08 -3.13
N ALA A 124 16.69 -24.80 -4.15
CA ALA A 124 16.88 -24.36 -5.55
C ALA A 124 15.81 -23.36 -5.99
N LYS A 125 14.66 -23.34 -5.31
CA LYS A 125 13.51 -22.52 -5.61
C LYS A 125 13.61 -21.10 -5.03
N GLU A 126 14.32 -20.88 -3.93
CA GLU A 126 14.50 -19.54 -3.35
C GLU A 126 15.24 -18.60 -4.28
N GLN A 127 16.34 -19.06 -4.90
CA GLN A 127 17.10 -18.24 -5.86
C GLN A 127 16.32 -17.99 -7.15
N GLN A 128 15.57 -18.97 -7.63
CA GLN A 128 14.77 -18.83 -8.85
C GLN A 128 13.56 -17.94 -8.63
N SER A 129 12.93 -18.00 -7.46
CA SER A 129 11.85 -17.13 -7.01
C SER A 129 12.30 -15.66 -6.87
N GLN A 130 13.50 -15.43 -6.30
CA GLN A 130 14.07 -14.07 -6.20
C GLN A 130 14.34 -13.45 -7.59
N VAL A 131 14.92 -14.22 -8.51
CA VAL A 131 15.18 -13.75 -9.88
C VAL A 131 13.87 -13.44 -10.61
N GLU A 132 12.85 -14.28 -10.45
CA GLU A 132 11.54 -14.07 -11.08
C GLU A 132 10.80 -12.85 -10.49
N ASN A 133 10.89 -12.63 -9.17
CA ASN A 133 10.34 -11.44 -8.51
C ASN A 133 11.03 -10.16 -8.97
N VAL A 134 12.37 -10.18 -9.08
CA VAL A 134 13.13 -9.03 -9.61
C VAL A 134 12.78 -8.78 -11.07
N LYS A 135 12.72 -9.81 -11.92
CA LYS A 135 12.30 -9.66 -13.33
C LYS A 135 10.90 -9.05 -13.46
N ARG A 136 9.96 -9.50 -12.62
CA ARG A 136 8.58 -9.00 -12.64
C ARG A 136 8.49 -7.58 -12.11
N MET A 137 9.25 -7.25 -11.06
CA MET A 137 9.39 -5.88 -10.58
C MET A 137 9.98 -4.98 -11.66
N LEU A 138 11.04 -5.40 -12.33
CA LEU A 138 11.64 -4.67 -13.45
C LEU A 138 10.67 -4.52 -14.62
N ALA A 139 9.94 -5.57 -14.97
CA ALA A 139 8.91 -5.50 -16.00
C ALA A 139 7.79 -4.50 -15.65
N SER A 140 7.31 -4.52 -14.38
CA SER A 140 6.31 -3.54 -13.93
C SER A 140 6.85 -2.11 -13.86
N MET A 141 8.14 -1.91 -13.62
CA MET A 141 8.80 -0.59 -13.68
C MET A 141 8.91 -0.05 -15.12
N ILE A 142 8.94 -0.94 -16.12
CA ILE A 142 8.91 -0.53 -17.53
C ILE A 142 7.52 0.04 -17.86
N ASP A 143 6.45 -0.54 -17.32
CA ASP A 143 5.08 -0.08 -17.56
C ASP A 143 4.75 1.14 -16.70
N ASP A 144 5.00 1.09 -15.38
CA ASP A 144 4.77 2.20 -14.45
C ASP A 144 5.58 2.03 -13.14
N ALA A 145 6.61 2.85 -12.99
CA ALA A 145 7.48 2.83 -11.80
C ALA A 145 6.73 3.08 -10.46
N ARG A 146 5.56 3.75 -10.51
CA ARG A 146 4.72 4.01 -9.33
C ARG A 146 4.22 2.71 -8.71
N VAL A 147 3.95 1.68 -9.51
CA VAL A 147 3.54 0.34 -9.02
C VAL A 147 4.61 -0.26 -8.10
N ALA A 148 5.87 -0.20 -8.51
CA ALA A 148 6.99 -0.68 -7.69
C ALA A 148 7.15 0.15 -6.42
N ALA A 149 7.05 1.48 -6.53
CA ALA A 149 7.17 2.39 -5.39
C ALA A 149 6.08 2.13 -4.33
N ILE A 150 4.81 1.98 -4.75
CA ILE A 150 3.70 1.65 -3.84
C ILE A 150 3.92 0.27 -3.21
N LYS A 151 4.42 -0.70 -3.97
CA LYS A 151 4.72 -2.04 -3.45
C LYS A 151 5.81 -2.02 -2.39
N LEU A 152 6.87 -1.24 -2.59
CA LEU A 152 7.91 -1.04 -1.59
C LEU A 152 7.38 -0.35 -0.33
N ALA A 153 6.56 0.68 -0.48
CA ALA A 153 5.89 1.34 0.65
C ALA A 153 5.03 0.35 1.46
N GLU A 154 4.28 -0.53 0.80
CA GLU A 154 3.50 -1.60 1.43
C GLU A 154 4.39 -2.55 2.23
N ARG A 155 5.57 -2.93 1.71
CA ARG A 155 6.53 -3.77 2.43
C ARG A 155 7.11 -3.08 3.65
N VAL A 156 7.47 -1.81 3.52
CA VAL A 156 7.92 -0.99 4.68
C VAL A 156 6.84 -0.94 5.75
N LEU A 157 5.58 -0.74 5.37
CA LEU A 157 4.47 -0.75 6.31
C LEU A 157 4.31 -2.11 7.01
N ALA A 158 4.35 -3.21 6.26
CA ALA A 158 4.27 -4.55 6.81
C ALA A 158 5.39 -4.85 7.82
N LEU A 159 6.63 -4.44 7.53
CA LEU A 159 7.77 -4.57 8.44
C LEU A 159 7.60 -3.72 9.70
N ARG A 160 7.08 -2.50 9.57
CA ARG A 160 6.80 -1.63 10.73
C ARG A 160 5.77 -2.26 11.66
N GLN A 161 4.71 -2.84 11.12
CA GLN A 161 3.66 -3.52 11.89
C GLN A 161 4.13 -4.86 12.47
N ALA A 162 5.12 -5.51 11.85
CA ALA A 162 5.65 -6.79 12.33
C ALA A 162 6.27 -6.73 13.73
N LYS A 163 6.67 -5.55 14.22
CA LYS A 163 7.22 -5.37 15.57
C LYS A 163 6.28 -5.85 16.68
N ASP A 164 4.97 -5.74 16.43
CA ASP A 164 3.93 -6.04 17.40
C ASP A 164 3.39 -7.48 17.26
N TYR A 165 3.99 -8.29 16.37
CA TYR A 165 3.55 -9.66 16.09
C TYR A 165 4.41 -10.71 16.82
N GLU A 166 3.84 -11.91 17.02
CA GLU A 166 4.54 -13.09 17.51
C GLU A 166 5.80 -13.41 16.70
N PRO A 167 6.87 -13.94 17.33
CA PRO A 167 8.18 -14.15 16.69
C PRO A 167 8.12 -14.90 15.35
N GLN A 168 7.34 -15.96 15.26
CA GLN A 168 7.20 -16.75 14.02
C GLN A 168 6.58 -15.95 12.86
N ARG A 169 5.60 -15.09 13.18
CA ARG A 169 4.97 -14.22 12.18
C ARG A 169 5.91 -13.11 11.75
N ARG A 170 6.71 -12.57 12.67
CA ARG A 170 7.74 -11.56 12.37
C ARG A 170 8.79 -12.11 11.41
N GLU A 171 9.26 -13.33 11.65
CA GLU A 171 10.26 -13.99 10.80
C GLU A 171 9.73 -14.20 9.38
N ARG A 172 8.48 -14.64 9.24
CA ARG A 172 7.84 -14.79 7.92
C ARG A 172 7.77 -13.46 7.16
N ILE A 173 7.34 -12.38 7.82
CA ILE A 173 7.26 -11.04 7.19
C ILE A 173 8.65 -10.54 6.80
N ALA A 174 9.67 -10.79 7.63
CA ALA A 174 11.05 -10.42 7.33
C ALA A 174 11.61 -11.19 6.12
N GLN A 175 11.32 -12.50 6.04
CA GLN A 175 11.70 -13.34 4.89
C GLN A 175 10.99 -12.88 3.61
N GLU A 176 9.68 -12.60 3.67
CA GLU A 176 8.92 -12.06 2.53
C GLU A 176 9.45 -10.70 2.06
N ALA A 177 9.85 -9.83 2.99
CA ALA A 177 10.46 -8.54 2.64
C ALA A 177 11.84 -8.71 2.01
N GLY A 178 12.68 -9.61 2.56
CA GLY A 178 14.03 -9.89 2.04
C GLY A 178 14.03 -10.58 0.67
N SER A 179 12.94 -11.25 0.28
CA SER A 179 12.82 -11.88 -1.05
C SER A 179 12.61 -10.89 -2.21
N ILE A 180 12.48 -9.59 -1.91
CA ILE A 180 12.32 -8.53 -2.93
C ILE A 180 13.65 -7.82 -3.20
N PHE A 181 14.58 -7.89 -2.28
CA PHE A 181 15.95 -7.36 -2.38
C PHE A 181 16.97 -8.48 -2.54
#